data_26dedb9b83d66ca926db72fa8b82d955
#
_entry.id   26dedb9b83d66ca926db72fa8b82d955
#
_cell.length_a   1.000
_cell.length_b   1.000
_cell.length_c   1.000
_cell.angle_alpha   90.00
_cell.angle_beta   90.00
_cell.angle_gamma   90.00
#
_symmetry.space_group_name_H-M   'P 1'
#
loop_
_entity.id
_entity.type
_entity.pdbx_description
1 polymer ?
#
loop_
_entity_poly.entity_id
_entity_poly.type
_entity_poly.pdbx_seq_one_letter_code
_entity_poly.pdbx_strand_id
1 'polypeptide(L)'
;RMTAQLVCDALRMAIWQLSANKKRDNIVSICAVVLAGGSGTRLWPLSRTEHPKQFLAVNGESTMLQDTLSRMLKLDVRSTTTICNEKHRFFVAEQLREINKLGAIVLEPIARDTAPAVALGAFLAKGDPLLLILAADHVIQNDEAFIEAVHNAIPLAEAGKLVSFGVVPSSPHTGYGYIKRGDRQGDGFVVDKFEEKPSSALAEEYVSSGDFYWNSGIFLFRASRYLEELKKFRPKIYNSCKLSVDRAEVDLDFLRVNKEALEACPIESVDYAVMENTLDAVVVPLNAGWSDIGSWDSLWEISEKNSNGNVVR
;
A
#
# COMPACT_ATOMS: atom_id res chain seq x y z
N ARG A 1 -9.59 16.40 -44.32
CA ARG A 1 -10.75 15.49 -44.41
C ARG A 1 -10.31 14.13 -43.88
N MET A 2 -10.90 13.67 -42.75
CA MET A 2 -10.74 12.29 -42.31
C MET A 2 -11.31 11.35 -43.34
N THR A 3 -10.57 10.33 -43.74
CA THR A 3 -11.06 9.32 -44.69
C THR A 3 -12.05 8.39 -43.97
N ALA A 4 -13.05 7.88 -44.71
CA ALA A 4 -14.03 6.93 -44.17
C ALA A 4 -13.36 5.72 -43.48
N GLN A 5 -12.19 5.30 -43.98
CA GLN A 5 -11.40 4.23 -43.42
C GLN A 5 -10.92 4.56 -41.98
N LEU A 6 -10.42 5.78 -41.72
CA LEU A 6 -9.97 6.23 -40.40
C LEU A 6 -11.11 6.25 -39.37
N VAL A 7 -12.32 6.61 -39.81
CA VAL A 7 -13.52 6.59 -38.96
C VAL A 7 -13.94 5.16 -38.65
N CYS A 8 -13.89 4.24 -39.64
CA CYS A 8 -14.18 2.83 -39.41
C CYS A 8 -13.15 2.16 -38.48
N ASP A 9 -11.88 2.49 -38.59
CA ASP A 9 -10.84 1.91 -37.74
C ASP A 9 -10.93 2.45 -36.31
N ALA A 10 -11.25 3.74 -36.12
CA ALA A 10 -11.53 4.32 -34.82
C ALA A 10 -12.79 3.71 -34.17
N LEU A 11 -13.86 3.48 -34.93
CA LEU A 11 -15.06 2.79 -34.45
C LEU A 11 -14.78 1.32 -34.08
N ARG A 12 -14.00 0.60 -34.89
CA ARG A 12 -13.60 -0.78 -34.59
C ARG A 12 -12.76 -0.85 -33.32
N MET A 13 -11.79 0.07 -33.12
CA MET A 13 -11.04 0.16 -31.87
C MET A 13 -11.93 0.48 -30.69
N ALA A 14 -12.87 1.43 -30.80
CA ALA A 14 -13.81 1.76 -29.73
C ALA A 14 -14.73 0.58 -29.38
N ILE A 15 -15.25 -0.15 -30.40
CA ILE A 15 -16.08 -1.36 -30.21
C ILE A 15 -15.23 -2.49 -29.59
N TRP A 16 -13.98 -2.66 -30.02
CA TRP A 16 -13.06 -3.63 -29.42
C TRP A 16 -12.74 -3.30 -27.98
N GLN A 17 -12.49 -2.02 -27.64
CA GLN A 17 -12.29 -1.55 -26.27
C GLN A 17 -13.55 -1.74 -25.41
N LEU A 18 -14.76 -1.48 -25.97
CA LEU A 18 -16.02 -1.70 -25.29
C LEU A 18 -16.32 -3.19 -25.07
N SER A 19 -15.99 -4.06 -26.04
CA SER A 19 -16.16 -5.51 -25.90
C SER A 19 -15.09 -6.14 -24.99
N ALA A 20 -13.87 -5.62 -24.98
CA ALA A 20 -12.84 -6.00 -24.03
C ALA A 20 -13.21 -5.57 -22.60
N ASN A 21 -13.80 -4.38 -22.41
CA ASN A 21 -14.35 -3.95 -21.14
C ASN A 21 -15.53 -4.82 -20.67
N LYS A 22 -16.47 -5.21 -21.57
CA LYS A 22 -17.58 -6.10 -21.20
C LYS A 22 -17.15 -7.52 -20.79
N LYS A 23 -16.02 -8.03 -21.31
CA LYS A 23 -15.42 -9.30 -20.83
C LYS A 23 -14.68 -9.15 -19.49
N ARG A 24 -14.30 -7.91 -19.10
CA ARG A 24 -13.68 -7.59 -17.82
C ARG A 24 -14.68 -7.33 -16.69
N ASP A 25 -15.97 -7.18 -16.97
CA ASP A 25 -17.01 -6.88 -15.96
C ASP A 25 -17.23 -7.99 -14.92
N ASN A 26 -16.58 -9.17 -15.09
CA ASN A 26 -16.56 -10.27 -14.11
C ASN A 26 -15.17 -10.52 -13.49
N ILE A 27 -14.16 -9.69 -13.80
CA ILE A 27 -12.85 -9.77 -13.15
C ILE A 27 -12.83 -8.74 -12.03
N VAL A 28 -12.54 -9.23 -10.81
CA VAL A 28 -12.37 -8.37 -9.63
C VAL A 28 -11.36 -7.29 -9.94
N SER A 29 -11.79 -6.04 -9.86
CA SER A 29 -10.96 -4.89 -10.17
C SER A 29 -10.11 -4.53 -8.94
N ILE A 30 -8.81 -4.77 -9.00
CA ILE A 30 -7.85 -4.30 -8.01
C ILE A 30 -7.34 -2.91 -8.39
N CYS A 31 -7.36 -1.98 -7.44
CA CYS A 31 -6.69 -0.69 -7.54
C CYS A 31 -5.56 -0.63 -6.49
N ALA A 32 -4.34 -0.37 -6.91
CA ALA A 32 -3.23 -0.20 -5.98
C ALA A 32 -3.18 1.23 -5.45
N VAL A 33 -3.05 1.37 -4.13
CA VAL A 33 -2.84 2.65 -3.45
C VAL A 33 -1.46 2.59 -2.78
N VAL A 34 -0.52 3.38 -3.29
CA VAL A 34 0.87 3.41 -2.83
C VAL A 34 1.08 4.62 -1.93
N LEU A 35 1.42 4.39 -0.68
CA LEU A 35 1.65 5.41 0.33
C LEU A 35 3.12 5.84 0.31
N ALA A 36 3.41 7.04 -0.19
CA ALA A 36 4.74 7.62 -0.34
C ALA A 36 4.96 8.90 0.50
N GLY A 37 4.18 9.06 1.58
CA GLY A 37 4.17 10.27 2.41
C GLY A 37 5.23 10.32 3.53
N GLY A 38 5.92 9.24 3.81
CA GLY A 38 6.88 9.13 4.92
C GLY A 38 8.11 10.03 4.74
N SER A 39 8.68 10.53 5.86
CA SER A 39 9.91 11.34 5.86
C SER A 39 11.18 10.51 5.64
N GLY A 40 11.15 9.21 5.92
CA GLY A 40 12.17 8.23 5.60
C GLY A 40 13.60 8.55 6.04
N THR A 41 13.81 9.27 7.18
CA THR A 41 15.13 9.81 7.57
C THR A 41 16.04 8.83 8.33
N ARG A 42 15.54 7.64 8.66
CA ARG A 42 16.25 6.66 9.52
C ARG A 42 17.53 6.09 8.92
N LEU A 43 17.71 6.17 7.60
CA LEU A 43 18.95 5.78 6.91
C LEU A 43 19.90 6.96 6.67
N TRP A 44 19.90 7.98 7.54
CA TRP A 44 20.86 9.06 7.41
C TRP A 44 22.31 8.52 7.42
N PRO A 45 23.26 9.02 6.57
CA PRO A 45 23.14 10.16 5.67
C PRO A 45 22.57 9.85 4.28
N LEU A 46 22.20 8.59 3.99
CA LEU A 46 21.66 8.18 2.70
C LEU A 46 20.28 8.81 2.46
N SER A 47 19.37 8.70 3.45
CA SER A 47 18.06 9.34 3.40
C SER A 47 18.02 10.63 4.23
N ARG A 48 17.24 11.61 3.77
CA ARG A 48 17.06 12.93 4.41
C ARG A 48 15.63 13.40 4.19
N THR A 49 15.19 14.43 4.94
CA THR A 49 13.85 15.01 4.80
C THR A 49 13.51 15.42 3.37
N GLU A 50 14.50 16.03 2.65
CA GLU A 50 14.34 16.44 1.25
C GLU A 50 14.57 15.29 0.25
N HIS A 51 15.07 14.16 0.71
CA HIS A 51 15.32 12.96 -0.10
C HIS A 51 15.01 11.70 0.70
N PRO A 52 13.72 11.41 0.95
CA PRO A 52 13.27 10.25 1.72
C PRO A 52 13.67 8.91 1.09
N LYS A 53 13.73 7.85 1.92
CA LYS A 53 14.23 6.53 1.50
C LYS A 53 13.45 5.92 0.34
N GLN A 54 12.14 6.16 0.23
CA GLN A 54 11.30 5.63 -0.84
C GLN A 54 11.72 6.09 -2.24
N PHE A 55 12.46 7.19 -2.34
CA PHE A 55 12.98 7.74 -3.61
C PHE A 55 14.42 7.34 -3.90
N LEU A 56 14.99 6.45 -3.09
CA LEU A 56 16.36 5.96 -3.22
C LEU A 56 16.38 4.54 -3.79
N ALA A 57 17.42 4.25 -4.58
CA ALA A 57 17.76 2.91 -5.02
C ALA A 57 18.55 2.19 -3.91
N VAL A 58 17.86 1.59 -2.96
CA VAL A 58 18.48 0.92 -1.80
C VAL A 58 18.70 -0.58 -1.99
N ASN A 59 18.13 -1.19 -3.03
CA ASN A 59 18.24 -2.62 -3.30
C ASN A 59 18.32 -2.90 -4.81
N GLY A 60 19.19 -2.22 -5.53
CA GLY A 60 19.33 -2.35 -6.99
C GLY A 60 19.49 -1.01 -7.67
N GLU A 61 19.06 -0.91 -8.94
CA GLU A 61 19.13 0.31 -9.74
C GLU A 61 17.84 1.16 -9.65
N SER A 62 16.70 0.52 -9.41
CA SER A 62 15.40 1.18 -9.26
C SER A 62 15.19 1.70 -7.84
N THR A 63 14.43 2.78 -7.71
CA THR A 63 14.03 3.28 -6.38
C THR A 63 12.97 2.37 -5.76
N MET A 64 12.82 2.42 -4.43
CA MET A 64 11.81 1.60 -3.72
C MET A 64 10.39 1.88 -4.22
N LEU A 65 10.07 3.14 -4.56
CA LEU A 65 8.80 3.51 -5.19
C LEU A 65 8.63 2.84 -6.56
N GLN A 66 9.66 2.86 -7.40
CA GLN A 66 9.65 2.23 -8.72
C GLN A 66 9.51 0.71 -8.62
N ASP A 67 10.22 0.06 -7.69
CA ASP A 67 10.10 -1.39 -7.45
C ASP A 67 8.69 -1.77 -7.01
N THR A 68 8.10 -0.98 -6.09
CA THR A 68 6.72 -1.21 -5.61
C THR A 68 5.72 -1.13 -6.75
N LEU A 69 5.83 -0.13 -7.63
CA LEU A 69 4.93 0.04 -8.77
C LEU A 69 5.20 -0.97 -9.89
N SER A 70 6.44 -1.34 -10.14
CA SER A 70 6.80 -2.34 -11.16
C SER A 70 6.25 -3.72 -10.80
N ARG A 71 6.22 -4.07 -9.51
CA ARG A 71 5.60 -5.30 -9.01
C ARG A 71 4.10 -5.37 -9.34
N MET A 72 3.41 -4.23 -9.36
CA MET A 72 1.99 -4.16 -9.73
C MET A 72 1.70 -4.52 -11.19
N LEU A 73 2.72 -4.51 -12.06
CA LEU A 73 2.56 -4.97 -13.45
C LEU A 73 2.28 -6.45 -13.59
N LYS A 74 2.74 -7.24 -12.62
CA LYS A 74 2.54 -8.69 -12.58
C LYS A 74 1.17 -9.05 -11.97
N LEU A 75 0.56 -8.12 -11.24
CA LEU A 75 -0.83 -8.20 -10.78
C LEU A 75 -1.69 -7.41 -11.77
N ASP A 76 -2.76 -7.97 -12.31
CA ASP A 76 -3.65 -7.28 -13.25
C ASP A 76 -4.43 -6.14 -12.54
N VAL A 77 -3.68 -5.13 -12.05
CA VAL A 77 -4.25 -3.96 -11.39
C VAL A 77 -4.84 -3.01 -12.42
N ARG A 78 -6.08 -2.58 -12.18
CA ARG A 78 -6.81 -1.65 -13.05
C ARG A 78 -6.19 -0.25 -13.07
N SER A 79 -5.73 0.22 -11.92
CA SER A 79 -5.15 1.55 -11.75
C SER A 79 -4.22 1.61 -10.55
N THR A 80 -3.32 2.60 -10.57
CA THR A 80 -2.47 2.93 -9.44
C THR A 80 -2.74 4.36 -8.99
N THR A 81 -2.78 4.58 -7.68
CA THR A 81 -2.86 5.90 -7.05
C THR A 81 -1.69 6.02 -6.09
N THR A 82 -0.82 7.01 -6.31
CA THR A 82 0.30 7.29 -5.40
C THR A 82 -0.06 8.49 -4.54
N ILE A 83 -0.03 8.33 -3.21
CA ILE A 83 -0.31 9.39 -2.25
C ILE A 83 1.01 9.85 -1.65
N CYS A 84 1.34 11.11 -1.80
CA CYS A 84 2.62 11.65 -1.33
C CYS A 84 2.49 13.04 -0.74
N ASN A 85 3.48 13.45 0.05
CA ASN A 85 3.57 14.83 0.50
C ASN A 85 3.79 15.76 -0.70
N GLU A 86 3.12 16.91 -0.71
CA GLU A 86 3.20 17.92 -1.78
C GLU A 86 4.65 18.33 -2.11
N LYS A 87 5.54 18.37 -1.12
CA LYS A 87 6.95 18.71 -1.31
C LYS A 87 7.68 17.74 -2.22
N HIS A 88 7.27 16.48 -2.25
CA HIS A 88 7.93 15.42 -3.01
C HIS A 88 7.27 15.13 -4.37
N ARG A 89 6.27 15.92 -4.77
CA ARG A 89 5.47 15.67 -5.99
C ARG A 89 6.28 15.47 -7.26
N PHE A 90 7.36 16.23 -7.42
CA PHE A 90 8.20 16.16 -8.62
C PHE A 90 9.05 14.89 -8.65
N PHE A 91 9.58 14.44 -7.51
CA PHE A 91 10.26 13.14 -7.42
C PHE A 91 9.32 12.00 -7.81
N VAL A 92 8.09 12.00 -7.26
CA VAL A 92 7.09 10.98 -7.60
C VAL A 92 6.78 11.03 -9.08
N ALA A 93 6.43 12.19 -9.64
CA ALA A 93 6.06 12.31 -11.05
C ALA A 93 7.18 11.88 -12.00
N GLU A 94 8.44 12.26 -11.72
CA GLU A 94 9.61 11.89 -12.51
C GLU A 94 9.84 10.38 -12.48
N GLN A 95 9.91 9.76 -11.30
CA GLN A 95 10.15 8.34 -11.14
C GLN A 95 9.03 7.47 -11.76
N LEU A 96 7.78 7.92 -11.68
CA LEU A 96 6.66 7.25 -12.33
C LEU A 96 6.74 7.34 -13.86
N ARG A 97 7.17 8.47 -14.41
CA ARG A 97 7.37 8.64 -15.86
C ARG A 97 8.49 7.75 -16.39
N GLU A 98 9.61 7.63 -15.66
CA GLU A 98 10.74 6.77 -16.03
C GLU A 98 10.34 5.32 -16.24
N ILE A 99 9.40 4.81 -15.46
CA ILE A 99 8.87 3.44 -15.60
C ILE A 99 7.57 3.37 -16.42
N ASN A 100 7.15 4.47 -17.07
CA ASN A 100 5.89 4.57 -17.83
C ASN A 100 4.65 4.19 -17.02
N LYS A 101 4.58 4.57 -15.73
CA LYS A 101 3.50 4.25 -14.77
C LYS A 101 2.93 5.49 -14.11
N LEU A 102 2.78 6.56 -14.86
CA LEU A 102 2.11 7.75 -14.39
C LEU A 102 0.63 7.44 -14.14
N GLY A 103 0.30 7.03 -12.89
CA GLY A 103 -1.06 6.91 -12.39
C GLY A 103 -1.55 8.23 -11.76
N ALA A 104 -2.62 8.17 -11.00
CA ALA A 104 -3.06 9.33 -10.21
C ALA A 104 -2.04 9.64 -9.10
N ILE A 105 -1.63 10.91 -8.98
CA ILE A 105 -0.76 11.38 -7.90
C ILE A 105 -1.59 12.31 -7.02
N VAL A 106 -1.84 11.90 -5.78
CA VAL A 106 -2.60 12.65 -4.78
C VAL A 106 -1.63 13.34 -3.84
N LEU A 107 -1.77 14.65 -3.70
CA LEU A 107 -0.89 15.48 -2.88
C LEU A 107 -1.51 15.76 -1.52
N GLU A 108 -0.82 15.28 -0.47
CA GLU A 108 -1.13 15.64 0.91
C GLU A 108 -0.37 16.94 1.27
N PRO A 109 -1.08 18.05 1.56
CA PRO A 109 -0.45 19.29 2.01
C PRO A 109 0.17 19.15 3.40
N ILE A 110 -0.32 18.20 4.20
CA ILE A 110 0.17 17.86 5.53
C ILE A 110 -0.01 16.35 5.78
N ALA A 111 0.98 15.70 6.36
CA ALA A 111 0.89 14.30 6.73
C ALA A 111 -0.08 14.10 7.91
N ARG A 112 -0.96 13.08 7.80
CA ARG A 112 -1.95 12.71 8.83
C ARG A 112 -1.91 11.22 9.16
N ASP A 113 -0.78 10.56 8.88
CA ASP A 113 -0.59 9.13 9.03
C ASP A 113 -1.40 8.30 8.01
N THR A 114 -1.40 6.98 8.13
CA THR A 114 -1.86 6.06 7.09
C THR A 114 -3.38 5.96 6.97
N ALA A 115 -4.16 6.11 8.06
CA ALA A 115 -5.62 6.00 7.96
C ALA A 115 -6.24 7.09 7.05
N PRO A 116 -5.89 8.38 7.19
CA PRO A 116 -6.35 9.39 6.26
C PRO A 116 -5.86 9.15 4.82
N ALA A 117 -4.59 8.76 4.64
CA ALA A 117 -4.07 8.49 3.30
C ALA A 117 -4.85 7.37 2.59
N VAL A 118 -5.11 6.25 3.28
CA VAL A 118 -5.95 5.16 2.73
C VAL A 118 -7.36 5.65 2.44
N ALA A 119 -7.95 6.50 3.30
CA ALA A 119 -9.28 7.07 3.08
C ALA A 119 -9.34 7.95 1.83
N LEU A 120 -8.31 8.77 1.57
CA LEU A 120 -8.23 9.56 0.33
C LEU A 120 -8.24 8.64 -0.90
N GLY A 121 -7.44 7.57 -0.88
CA GLY A 121 -7.43 6.57 -1.94
C GLY A 121 -8.80 5.89 -2.13
N ALA A 122 -9.47 5.54 -1.03
CA ALA A 122 -10.78 4.89 -1.04
C ALA A 122 -11.90 5.80 -1.58
N PHE A 123 -11.92 7.09 -1.23
CA PHE A 123 -12.89 8.05 -1.76
C PHE A 123 -12.68 8.35 -3.26
N LEU A 124 -11.45 8.27 -3.75
CA LEU A 124 -11.12 8.50 -5.15
C LEU A 124 -11.37 7.26 -6.04
N ALA A 125 -11.48 6.08 -5.44
CA ALA A 125 -11.70 4.85 -6.16
C ALA A 125 -13.10 4.81 -6.80
N LYS A 126 -13.16 4.42 -8.09
CA LYS A 126 -14.41 4.36 -8.85
C LYS A 126 -14.93 2.92 -8.93
N GLY A 127 -16.21 2.72 -8.60
CA GLY A 127 -16.90 1.45 -8.79
C GLY A 127 -16.61 0.41 -7.71
N ASP A 128 -16.22 0.83 -6.51
CA ASP A 128 -15.99 -0.01 -5.33
C ASP A 128 -14.99 -1.18 -5.57
N PRO A 129 -13.77 -0.91 -6.05
CA PRO A 129 -12.77 -1.94 -6.31
C PRO A 129 -12.20 -2.50 -5.00
N LEU A 130 -11.45 -3.60 -5.11
CA LEU A 130 -10.50 -3.97 -4.07
C LEU A 130 -9.32 -3.00 -4.09
N LEU A 131 -9.00 -2.43 -2.93
CA LEU A 131 -7.82 -1.59 -2.74
C LEU A 131 -6.67 -2.44 -2.19
N LEU A 132 -5.58 -2.53 -2.95
CA LEU A 132 -4.31 -3.06 -2.46
C LEU A 132 -3.47 -1.88 -1.95
N ILE A 133 -3.34 -1.80 -0.63
CA ILE A 133 -2.60 -0.73 0.04
C ILE A 133 -1.16 -1.17 0.24
N LEU A 134 -0.21 -0.34 -0.18
CA LEU A 134 1.22 -0.62 -0.19
C LEU A 134 1.99 0.59 0.34
N ALA A 135 3.01 0.35 1.15
CA ALA A 135 4.01 1.37 1.44
C ALA A 135 5.05 1.43 0.31
N ALA A 136 5.43 2.65 -0.09
CA ALA A 136 6.44 2.88 -1.14
C ALA A 136 7.87 2.55 -0.70
N ASP A 137 8.07 2.29 0.59
CA ASP A 137 9.38 2.20 1.24
C ASP A 137 9.65 0.82 1.86
N HIS A 138 8.93 -0.21 1.40
CA HIS A 138 9.14 -1.61 1.77
C HIS A 138 9.83 -2.38 0.64
N VAL A 139 10.70 -3.30 1.02
CA VAL A 139 11.31 -4.28 0.11
C VAL A 139 10.56 -5.60 0.18
N ILE A 140 10.37 -6.21 -0.97
CA ILE A 140 9.90 -7.57 -1.15
C ILE A 140 10.90 -8.25 -2.08
N GLN A 141 11.53 -9.34 -1.63
CA GLN A 141 12.57 -10.03 -2.38
C GLN A 141 12.02 -11.07 -3.36
N ASN A 142 10.84 -11.62 -3.06
CA ASN A 142 10.17 -12.63 -3.89
C ASN A 142 8.80 -12.11 -4.36
N ASP A 143 8.78 -11.56 -5.56
CA ASP A 143 7.56 -11.02 -6.17
C ASP A 143 6.50 -12.10 -6.42
N GLU A 144 6.91 -13.32 -6.76
CA GLU A 144 5.99 -14.42 -7.07
C GLU A 144 5.22 -14.86 -5.81
N ALA A 145 5.93 -15.02 -4.69
CA ALA A 145 5.30 -15.32 -3.40
C ALA A 145 4.37 -14.18 -2.92
N PHE A 146 4.73 -12.93 -3.21
CA PHE A 146 3.85 -11.78 -2.93
C PHE A 146 2.58 -11.84 -3.76
N ILE A 147 2.70 -12.09 -5.06
CA ILE A 147 1.57 -12.18 -5.99
C ILE A 147 0.62 -13.33 -5.60
N GLU A 148 1.18 -14.48 -5.24
CA GLU A 148 0.41 -15.63 -4.73
C GLU A 148 -0.37 -15.25 -3.45
N ALA A 149 0.27 -14.58 -2.49
CA ALA A 149 -0.39 -14.12 -1.28
C ALA A 149 -1.55 -13.13 -1.58
N VAL A 150 -1.36 -12.23 -2.56
CA VAL A 150 -2.43 -11.32 -2.99
C VAL A 150 -3.59 -12.10 -3.62
N HIS A 151 -3.32 -13.10 -4.48
CA HIS A 151 -4.37 -13.94 -5.05
C HIS A 151 -5.14 -14.71 -3.98
N ASN A 152 -4.47 -15.23 -2.97
CA ASN A 152 -5.10 -15.92 -1.83
C ASN A 152 -5.96 -14.97 -0.98
N ALA A 153 -5.64 -13.67 -0.95
CA ALA A 153 -6.38 -12.65 -0.22
C ALA A 153 -7.66 -12.17 -0.94
N ILE A 154 -7.70 -12.24 -2.28
CA ILE A 154 -8.82 -11.72 -3.09
C ILE A 154 -10.17 -12.27 -2.64
N PRO A 155 -10.40 -13.60 -2.51
CA PRO A 155 -11.70 -14.13 -2.12
C PRO A 155 -12.17 -13.66 -0.74
N LEU A 156 -11.24 -13.44 0.19
CA LEU A 156 -11.52 -12.94 1.52
C LEU A 156 -11.97 -11.46 1.48
N ALA A 157 -11.24 -10.65 0.72
CA ALA A 157 -11.58 -9.23 0.53
C ALA A 157 -12.91 -9.06 -0.23
N GLU A 158 -13.20 -9.92 -1.22
CA GLU A 158 -14.50 -9.96 -1.92
C GLU A 158 -15.65 -10.30 -0.98
N ALA A 159 -15.41 -11.19 -0.01
CA ALA A 159 -16.36 -11.54 1.02
C ALA A 159 -16.53 -10.44 2.09
N GLY A 160 -15.92 -9.27 1.91
CA GLY A 160 -16.04 -8.11 2.80
C GLY A 160 -15.10 -8.12 3.99
N LYS A 161 -14.07 -8.98 3.99
CA LYS A 161 -13.04 -8.96 5.03
C LYS A 161 -12.00 -7.86 4.77
N LEU A 162 -11.39 -7.37 5.85
CA LEU A 162 -10.23 -6.49 5.81
C LEU A 162 -8.99 -7.35 5.97
N VAL A 163 -8.31 -7.61 4.85
CA VAL A 163 -7.16 -8.51 4.84
C VAL A 163 -5.87 -7.73 5.12
N SER A 164 -5.08 -8.18 6.10
CA SER A 164 -3.70 -7.79 6.34
C SER A 164 -2.77 -8.91 5.88
N PHE A 165 -1.58 -8.56 5.39
CA PHE A 165 -0.55 -9.53 5.05
C PHE A 165 0.43 -9.66 6.22
N GLY A 166 0.47 -10.86 6.81
CA GLY A 166 1.29 -11.16 7.98
C GLY A 166 2.59 -11.84 7.60
N VAL A 167 3.72 -11.20 7.91
CA VAL A 167 5.05 -11.75 7.65
C VAL A 167 5.41 -12.76 8.72
N VAL A 168 5.91 -13.93 8.33
CA VAL A 168 6.37 -14.95 9.28
C VAL A 168 7.59 -14.40 10.03
N PRO A 169 7.54 -14.26 11.37
CA PRO A 169 8.64 -13.69 12.13
C PRO A 169 9.88 -14.58 12.07
N SER A 170 11.03 -14.00 11.76
CA SER A 170 12.35 -14.67 11.81
C SER A 170 13.14 -14.34 13.07
N SER A 171 12.74 -13.32 13.81
CA SER A 171 13.40 -12.83 15.04
C SER A 171 12.42 -12.08 15.95
N PRO A 172 12.71 -11.87 17.24
CA PRO A 172 11.84 -11.14 18.16
C PRO A 172 12.01 -9.62 18.00
N HIS A 173 11.58 -9.08 16.85
CA HIS A 173 11.73 -7.67 16.52
C HIS A 173 10.72 -6.79 17.28
N THR A 174 11.21 -5.83 18.09
CA THR A 174 10.36 -4.97 18.93
C THR A 174 9.86 -3.70 18.22
N GLY A 175 10.32 -3.45 17.00
CA GLY A 175 9.92 -2.29 16.18
C GLY A 175 8.69 -2.53 15.31
N TYR A 176 8.19 -3.76 15.24
CA TYR A 176 7.04 -4.16 14.42
C TYR A 176 5.78 -4.39 15.24
N GLY A 177 4.63 -4.24 14.61
CA GLY A 177 3.38 -4.76 15.12
C GLY A 177 3.29 -6.28 14.92
N TYR A 178 2.59 -6.96 15.80
CA TYR A 178 2.34 -8.40 15.76
C TYR A 178 0.85 -8.69 15.64
N ILE A 179 0.51 -9.65 14.79
CA ILE A 179 -0.86 -10.11 14.55
C ILE A 179 -0.96 -11.56 15.03
N LYS A 180 -1.76 -11.82 16.06
CA LYS A 180 -2.09 -13.17 16.50
C LYS A 180 -3.14 -13.76 15.59
N ARG A 181 -2.84 -14.93 15.01
CA ARG A 181 -3.81 -15.69 14.23
C ARG A 181 -4.79 -16.45 15.15
N GLY A 182 -6.05 -16.42 14.78
CA GLY A 182 -7.11 -17.26 15.33
C GLY A 182 -7.45 -18.42 14.40
N ASP A 183 -8.74 -18.70 14.27
CA ASP A 183 -9.25 -19.77 13.42
C ASP A 183 -8.95 -19.57 11.93
N ARG A 184 -8.76 -20.67 11.22
CA ARG A 184 -8.53 -20.66 9.78
C ARG A 184 -9.77 -20.17 9.03
N GLN A 185 -9.59 -19.26 8.08
CA GLN A 185 -10.61 -18.76 7.17
C GLN A 185 -10.08 -18.70 5.73
N GLY A 186 -10.48 -19.66 4.91
CA GLY A 186 -9.93 -19.81 3.55
C GLY A 186 -8.41 -20.02 3.58
N ASP A 187 -7.67 -19.20 2.83
CA ASP A 187 -6.20 -19.19 2.79
C ASP A 187 -5.58 -18.23 3.83
N GLY A 188 -6.38 -17.71 4.74
CA GLY A 188 -5.96 -16.85 5.86
C GLY A 188 -6.47 -17.35 7.20
N PHE A 189 -6.35 -16.46 8.20
CA PHE A 189 -6.78 -16.69 9.57
C PHE A 189 -7.52 -15.46 10.09
N VAL A 190 -8.55 -15.64 10.89
CA VAL A 190 -9.16 -14.55 11.65
C VAL A 190 -8.07 -13.90 12.52
N VAL A 191 -8.09 -12.59 12.63
CA VAL A 191 -7.19 -11.88 13.57
C VAL A 191 -7.78 -11.98 14.97
N ASP A 192 -7.06 -12.65 15.88
CA ASP A 192 -7.45 -12.79 17.28
C ASP A 192 -7.02 -11.57 18.10
N LYS A 193 -5.79 -11.06 17.82
CA LYS A 193 -5.22 -9.89 18.50
C LYS A 193 -4.24 -9.15 17.60
N PHE A 194 -4.24 -7.84 17.76
CA PHE A 194 -3.23 -6.95 17.20
C PHE A 194 -2.42 -6.36 18.37
N GLU A 195 -1.08 -6.34 18.26
CA GLU A 195 -0.20 -5.82 19.29
C GLU A 195 0.92 -4.99 18.66
N GLU A 196 0.94 -3.71 18.93
CA GLU A 196 1.93 -2.79 18.32
C GLU A 196 3.15 -2.68 19.23
N LYS A 197 4.34 -2.92 18.70
CA LYS A 197 5.65 -2.74 19.34
C LYS A 197 5.75 -3.35 20.75
N PRO A 198 5.69 -4.68 20.87
CA PRO A 198 5.75 -5.36 22.17
C PRO A 198 7.13 -5.19 22.84
N SER A 199 7.19 -5.50 24.13
CA SER A 199 8.48 -5.63 24.82
C SER A 199 9.29 -6.81 24.27
N SER A 200 10.62 -6.82 24.50
CA SER A 200 11.50 -7.91 24.05
C SER A 200 11.01 -9.28 24.53
N ALA A 201 10.64 -9.41 25.79
CA ALA A 201 10.15 -10.65 26.36
C ALA A 201 8.86 -11.15 25.66
N LEU A 202 7.92 -10.24 25.36
CA LEU A 202 6.70 -10.59 24.62
C LEU A 202 7.01 -10.94 23.16
N ALA A 203 7.92 -10.24 22.50
CA ALA A 203 8.33 -10.54 21.15
C ALA A 203 8.96 -11.96 21.04
N GLU A 204 9.79 -12.36 22.02
CA GLU A 204 10.36 -13.70 22.12
C GLU A 204 9.28 -14.77 22.31
N GLU A 205 8.29 -14.50 23.17
CA GLU A 205 7.14 -15.38 23.36
C GLU A 205 6.34 -15.53 22.07
N TYR A 206 6.04 -14.43 21.37
CA TYR A 206 5.26 -14.45 20.12
C TYR A 206 5.95 -15.24 19.00
N VAL A 207 7.26 -15.06 18.84
CA VAL A 207 8.02 -15.83 17.85
C VAL A 207 8.06 -17.31 18.23
N SER A 208 8.25 -17.63 19.51
CA SER A 208 8.34 -19.02 20.00
C SER A 208 7.02 -19.78 19.90
N SER A 209 5.88 -19.09 20.03
CA SER A 209 4.55 -19.68 19.92
C SER A 209 4.21 -20.16 18.52
N GLY A 210 4.75 -19.49 17.48
CA GLY A 210 4.43 -19.75 16.08
C GLY A 210 3.04 -19.30 15.64
N ASP A 211 2.30 -18.58 16.50
CA ASP A 211 0.92 -18.13 16.25
C ASP A 211 0.83 -16.65 15.86
N PHE A 212 1.96 -15.97 15.78
CA PHE A 212 2.02 -14.56 15.44
C PHE A 212 2.72 -14.30 14.11
N TYR A 213 2.27 -13.26 13.44
CA TYR A 213 2.90 -12.67 12.25
C TYR A 213 3.30 -11.23 12.53
N TRP A 214 4.36 -10.74 11.88
CA TRP A 214 4.58 -9.29 11.83
C TRP A 214 3.56 -8.61 10.95
N ASN A 215 3.06 -7.48 11.37
CA ASN A 215 2.24 -6.62 10.53
C ASN A 215 3.10 -5.97 9.44
N SER A 216 2.85 -6.32 8.20
CA SER A 216 3.58 -5.75 7.06
C SER A 216 3.13 -4.33 6.70
N GLY A 217 1.97 -3.86 7.20
CA GLY A 217 1.35 -2.63 6.73
C GLY A 217 0.83 -2.69 5.29
N ILE A 218 0.71 -3.91 4.73
CA ILE A 218 0.08 -4.16 3.42
C ILE A 218 -1.33 -4.68 3.67
N PHE A 219 -2.33 -4.14 2.96
CA PHE A 219 -3.73 -4.51 3.16
C PHE A 219 -4.45 -4.72 1.83
N LEU A 220 -5.49 -5.55 1.85
CA LEU A 220 -6.41 -5.73 0.74
C LEU A 220 -7.86 -5.73 1.25
N PHE A 221 -8.69 -4.83 0.76
CA PHE A 221 -10.11 -4.73 1.13
C PHE A 221 -10.90 -3.94 0.10
N ARG A 222 -12.24 -4.06 0.11
CA ARG A 222 -13.10 -3.17 -0.67
C ARG A 222 -13.02 -1.74 -0.17
N ALA A 223 -13.03 -0.79 -1.09
CA ALA A 223 -13.01 0.64 -0.75
C ALA A 223 -14.19 1.01 0.19
N SER A 224 -15.40 0.54 -0.12
CA SER A 224 -16.60 0.76 0.72
C SER A 224 -16.44 0.18 2.13
N ARG A 225 -15.90 -1.05 2.26
CA ARG A 225 -15.74 -1.70 3.56
C ARG A 225 -14.79 -0.95 4.48
N TYR A 226 -13.66 -0.49 3.93
CA TYR A 226 -12.75 0.35 4.70
C TYR A 226 -13.42 1.63 5.17
N LEU A 227 -14.13 2.33 4.28
CA LEU A 227 -14.81 3.57 4.60
C LEU A 227 -15.95 3.38 5.61
N GLU A 228 -16.67 2.25 5.58
CA GLU A 228 -17.69 1.90 6.57
C GLU A 228 -17.09 1.73 7.97
N GLU A 229 -16.01 0.94 8.10
CA GLU A 229 -15.34 0.73 9.38
C GLU A 229 -14.69 2.04 9.89
N LEU A 230 -14.02 2.79 9.00
CA LEU A 230 -13.46 4.09 9.36
C LEU A 230 -14.54 5.07 9.84
N LYS A 231 -15.70 5.12 9.19
CA LYS A 231 -16.82 5.96 9.61
C LYS A 231 -17.37 5.55 10.97
N LYS A 232 -17.42 4.26 11.22
CA LYS A 232 -17.90 3.67 12.49
C LYS A 232 -16.96 4.01 13.65
N PHE A 233 -15.66 3.80 13.48
CA PHE A 233 -14.68 3.95 14.56
C PHE A 233 -14.06 5.35 14.64
N ARG A 234 -13.90 6.03 13.52
CA ARG A 234 -13.22 7.34 13.41
C ARG A 234 -13.99 8.32 12.51
N PRO A 235 -15.22 8.69 12.89
CA PRO A 235 -16.08 9.56 12.05
C PRO A 235 -15.43 10.92 11.73
N LYS A 236 -14.56 11.45 12.59
CA LYS A 236 -13.83 12.70 12.32
C LYS A 236 -12.86 12.54 11.15
N ILE A 237 -12.08 11.44 11.11
CA ILE A 237 -11.15 11.14 10.01
C ILE A 237 -11.96 10.99 8.72
N TYR A 238 -13.01 10.14 8.73
CA TYR A 238 -13.89 9.94 7.59
C TYR A 238 -14.41 11.25 7.01
N ASN A 239 -14.99 12.12 7.85
CA ASN A 239 -15.59 13.38 7.41
C ASN A 239 -14.55 14.37 6.86
N SER A 240 -13.39 14.48 7.51
CA SER A 240 -12.29 15.36 7.06
C SER A 240 -11.75 14.91 5.71
N CYS A 241 -11.48 13.60 5.54
CA CYS A 241 -10.99 13.07 4.27
C CYS A 241 -12.03 13.21 3.16
N LYS A 242 -13.30 12.92 3.45
CA LYS A 242 -14.39 13.12 2.47
C LYS A 242 -14.46 14.57 2.01
N LEU A 243 -14.49 15.53 2.94
CA LEU A 243 -14.51 16.95 2.61
C LEU A 243 -13.28 17.38 1.82
N SER A 244 -12.12 16.82 2.17
CA SER A 244 -10.84 17.12 1.50
C SER A 244 -10.84 16.67 0.05
N VAL A 245 -11.45 15.50 -0.25
CA VAL A 245 -11.61 14.99 -1.62
C VAL A 245 -12.72 15.72 -2.37
N ASP A 246 -13.87 15.97 -1.73
CA ASP A 246 -14.99 16.70 -2.36
C ASP A 246 -14.59 18.12 -2.85
N ARG A 247 -13.54 18.70 -2.25
CA ARG A 247 -12.99 20.02 -2.60
C ARG A 247 -11.61 19.96 -3.25
N ALA A 248 -11.24 18.78 -3.76
CA ALA A 248 -9.94 18.59 -4.41
C ALA A 248 -9.90 19.28 -5.77
N GLU A 249 -8.72 19.77 -6.14
CA GLU A 249 -8.47 20.45 -7.41
C GLU A 249 -7.47 19.66 -8.25
N VAL A 250 -7.72 19.58 -9.56
CA VAL A 250 -6.79 18.97 -10.52
C VAL A 250 -5.78 20.02 -10.96
N ASP A 251 -4.50 19.70 -10.79
CA ASP A 251 -3.36 20.53 -11.19
C ASP A 251 -2.40 19.70 -12.06
N LEU A 252 -2.59 19.71 -13.35
CA LEU A 252 -1.87 18.90 -14.34
C LEU A 252 -1.93 17.40 -14.00
N ASP A 253 -0.79 16.80 -13.62
CA ASP A 253 -0.68 15.38 -13.25
C ASP A 253 -1.08 15.11 -11.80
N PHE A 254 -1.43 16.15 -11.03
CA PHE A 254 -1.65 16.08 -9.61
C PHE A 254 -3.11 16.31 -9.24
N LEU A 255 -3.52 15.63 -8.17
CA LEU A 255 -4.77 15.92 -7.47
C LEU A 255 -4.42 16.53 -6.10
N ARG A 256 -4.75 17.81 -5.92
CA ARG A 256 -4.55 18.53 -4.66
C ARG A 256 -5.78 18.39 -3.80
N VAL A 257 -5.66 17.69 -2.69
CA VAL A 257 -6.77 17.64 -1.71
C VAL A 257 -6.86 18.93 -0.92
N ASN A 258 -8.07 19.27 -0.44
CA ASN A 258 -8.26 20.52 0.28
C ASN A 258 -7.49 20.54 1.60
N LYS A 259 -6.65 21.58 1.75
CA LYS A 259 -5.71 21.71 2.87
C LYS A 259 -6.41 21.90 4.21
N GLU A 260 -7.37 22.82 4.29
CA GLU A 260 -8.05 23.17 5.54
C GLU A 260 -8.82 21.98 6.10
N ALA A 261 -9.48 21.21 5.23
CA ALA A 261 -10.18 19.98 5.62
C ALA A 261 -9.22 18.89 6.14
N LEU A 262 -8.05 18.75 5.50
CA LEU A 262 -7.05 17.76 5.93
C LEU A 262 -6.29 18.21 7.20
N GLU A 263 -6.09 19.51 7.39
CA GLU A 263 -5.51 20.05 8.64
C GLU A 263 -6.37 19.78 9.86
N ALA A 264 -7.70 19.74 9.69
CA ALA A 264 -8.65 19.41 10.75
C ALA A 264 -8.72 17.88 11.02
N CYS A 265 -8.10 17.04 10.19
CA CYS A 265 -8.10 15.59 10.32
C CYS A 265 -7.20 15.14 11.47
N PRO A 266 -7.66 14.24 12.37
CA PRO A 266 -6.79 13.60 13.36
C PRO A 266 -5.66 12.81 12.69
N ILE A 267 -4.54 12.66 13.42
CA ILE A 267 -3.38 11.87 13.00
C ILE A 267 -3.53 10.49 13.60
N GLU A 268 -3.68 9.45 12.76
CA GLU A 268 -3.82 8.07 13.23
C GLU A 268 -3.46 7.08 12.11
N SER A 269 -2.83 5.95 12.48
CA SER A 269 -2.54 4.89 11.52
C SER A 269 -3.79 4.05 11.20
N VAL A 270 -3.78 3.36 10.07
CA VAL A 270 -4.84 2.43 9.67
C VAL A 270 -4.99 1.30 10.70
N ASP A 271 -3.88 0.89 11.31
CA ASP A 271 -3.83 -0.15 12.32
C ASP A 271 -4.69 0.23 13.54
N TYR A 272 -4.40 1.38 14.15
CA TYR A 272 -5.14 1.90 15.31
C TYR A 272 -6.55 2.35 14.96
N ALA A 273 -6.75 2.95 13.79
CA ALA A 273 -8.04 3.51 13.42
C ALA A 273 -9.07 2.43 13.10
N VAL A 274 -8.65 1.35 12.45
CA VAL A 274 -9.54 0.34 11.89
C VAL A 274 -9.15 -1.08 12.29
N MET A 275 -7.91 -1.52 12.02
CA MET A 275 -7.54 -2.93 12.09
C MET A 275 -7.60 -3.53 13.49
N GLU A 276 -7.28 -2.77 14.52
CA GLU A 276 -7.40 -3.18 15.93
C GLU A 276 -8.85 -3.19 16.45
N ASN A 277 -9.76 -2.51 15.76
CA ASN A 277 -11.14 -2.32 16.25
C ASN A 277 -12.18 -3.17 15.49
N THR A 278 -11.86 -3.61 14.29
CA THR A 278 -12.80 -4.38 13.45
C THR A 278 -12.80 -5.86 13.84
N LEU A 279 -13.98 -6.48 13.75
CA LEU A 279 -14.15 -7.94 13.90
C LEU A 279 -14.02 -8.70 12.56
N ASP A 280 -13.81 -7.97 11.47
CA ASP A 280 -13.69 -8.52 10.13
C ASP A 280 -12.25 -8.57 9.60
N ALA A 281 -11.26 -8.38 10.48
CA ALA A 281 -9.86 -8.50 10.13
C ALA A 281 -9.46 -9.97 9.91
N VAL A 282 -8.74 -10.22 8.82
CA VAL A 282 -8.15 -11.52 8.47
C VAL A 282 -6.69 -11.31 8.11
N VAL A 283 -5.81 -12.22 8.53
CA VAL A 283 -4.39 -12.21 8.15
C VAL A 283 -4.11 -13.32 7.15
N VAL A 284 -3.46 -12.96 6.03
CA VAL A 284 -2.93 -13.90 5.05
C VAL A 284 -1.41 -13.96 5.21
N PRO A 285 -0.82 -15.16 5.37
CA PRO A 285 0.63 -15.29 5.53
C PRO A 285 1.39 -14.78 4.30
N LEU A 286 2.45 -14.02 4.52
CA LEU A 286 3.35 -13.49 3.50
C LEU A 286 4.79 -13.93 3.77
N ASN A 287 5.28 -14.86 2.95
CA ASN A 287 6.67 -15.32 2.99
C ASN A 287 7.41 -14.88 1.72
N ALA A 288 7.64 -13.58 1.58
CA ALA A 288 8.19 -12.97 0.37
C ALA A 288 9.49 -12.19 0.61
N GLY A 289 10.20 -12.43 1.71
CA GLY A 289 11.41 -11.67 2.05
C GLY A 289 11.10 -10.19 2.26
N TRP A 290 10.05 -9.88 3.03
CA TRP A 290 9.64 -8.52 3.32
C TRP A 290 10.56 -7.85 4.35
N SER A 291 10.83 -6.56 4.14
CA SER A 291 11.49 -5.67 5.11
C SER A 291 11.00 -4.24 4.94
N ASP A 292 10.80 -3.52 6.05
CA ASP A 292 10.49 -2.08 6.06
C ASP A 292 11.73 -1.21 5.90
N ILE A 293 12.93 -1.80 5.92
CA ILE A 293 14.23 -1.09 5.95
C ILE A 293 14.21 0.07 6.95
N GLY A 294 13.86 -0.25 8.18
CA GLY A 294 13.76 0.73 9.28
C GLY A 294 15.10 1.17 9.86
N SER A 295 16.20 0.48 9.55
CA SER A 295 17.54 0.71 10.08
C SER A 295 18.62 0.29 9.09
N TRP A 296 19.89 0.64 9.39
CA TRP A 296 21.05 0.16 8.64
C TRP A 296 21.23 -1.37 8.79
N ASP A 297 20.86 -1.93 9.94
CA ASP A 297 20.90 -3.37 10.18
C ASP A 297 19.91 -4.10 9.25
N SER A 298 18.67 -3.61 9.15
CA SER A 298 17.67 -4.17 8.24
C SER A 298 18.11 -4.09 6.78
N LEU A 299 18.79 -3.01 6.38
CA LEU A 299 19.36 -2.87 5.05
C LEU A 299 20.50 -3.88 4.81
N TRP A 300 21.37 -4.09 5.80
CA TRP A 300 22.44 -5.08 5.72
C TRP A 300 21.87 -6.51 5.65
N GLU A 301 20.83 -6.82 6.42
CA GLU A 301 20.20 -8.15 6.42
C GLU A 301 19.71 -8.58 5.03
N ILE A 302 19.08 -7.68 4.28
CA ILE A 302 18.51 -7.98 2.97
C ILE A 302 19.51 -7.85 1.81
N SER A 303 20.69 -7.24 2.04
CA SER A 303 21.68 -6.99 1.00
C SER A 303 22.56 -8.22 0.75
N GLU A 304 23.04 -8.35 -0.50
CA GLU A 304 24.06 -9.34 -0.84
C GLU A 304 25.37 -9.08 -0.10
N LYS A 305 26.00 -10.11 0.43
CA LYS A 305 27.22 -10.04 1.23
C LYS A 305 28.36 -10.72 0.50
N ASN A 306 29.54 -10.12 0.53
CA ASN A 306 30.76 -10.78 0.07
C ASN A 306 31.19 -11.90 1.05
N SER A 307 32.28 -12.62 0.73
CA SER A 307 32.82 -13.70 1.56
C SER A 307 33.23 -13.30 2.98
N ASN A 308 33.39 -12.00 3.24
CA ASN A 308 33.73 -11.44 4.55
C ASN A 308 32.50 -10.88 5.30
N GLY A 309 31.30 -11.07 4.76
CA GLY A 309 30.06 -10.55 5.35
C GLY A 309 29.83 -9.05 5.13
N ASN A 310 30.60 -8.39 4.28
CA ASN A 310 30.46 -6.96 3.99
C ASN A 310 29.48 -6.74 2.83
N VAL A 311 28.67 -5.69 2.95
CA VAL A 311 27.88 -5.12 1.85
C VAL A 311 28.69 -3.99 1.24
N VAL A 312 28.97 -4.07 -0.06
CA VAL A 312 29.68 -3.04 -0.81
C VAL A 312 28.77 -2.57 -1.94
N ARG A 313 28.53 -1.28 -2.00
CA ARG A 313 27.71 -0.62 -3.03
C ARG A 313 28.46 0.52 -3.69
#